data_d972583ffa9274ea38e563f7673d5df2
#
_entry.id   d972583ffa9274ea38e563f7673d5df2
#
_cell.length_a   1.000
_cell.length_b   1.000
_cell.length_c   1.000
_cell.angle_alpha   90.00
_cell.angle_beta   90.00
_cell.angle_gamma   90.00
#
_symmetry.space_group_name_H-M   'P 1'
#
loop_
_entity.id
_entity.type
_entity.pdbx_description
1 polymer ?
#
loop_
_entity_poly.entity_id
_entity_poly.type
_entity_poly.pdbx_seq_one_letter_code
_entity_poly.pdbx_strand_id
1 'polypeptide(L)'
;MELSSADREIIDGEHGRAAADAMQLVLKFAEAVGAPRLLPCASAHVDGCLYHGQASLDFVERFVALDGRVRVPTTLNVGSVDLIHPELFIGDAALGAAGKRLMEAHVELGCTPSFTCAPYQTLLRPRFGDQLAWAESNAIVFANSVIGARTNRYGDFIDLACALTGRVPDYGLHRSEYRHARAVVEIHGFDGAEPDQAGGLAVAAGLFIGKHCGDTIAAITGLPASTSEDDLKALGAAAASSGSVAMFHAVGLTPEAPDLAGATGGLDVPVVARLGPSEIAEILATLSTVPDWAALTAVALGTPHFSLTEFDRLMPMLDLAPFAVPIYVNTGRHEWERLTTDGRAARLEAAGVTVVVDTCTYVTSIIRDLSGAVMTNSGKWAYYAPGNLGVDAAFGTLADTLHSARAGRVVRA
;
A
#
# COMPACT_ATOMS: atom_id res chain seq x y z
N MET A 1 -6.42 -13.64 29.52
CA MET A 1 -7.19 -13.33 28.30
C MET A 1 -8.53 -14.04 28.37
N GLU A 2 -9.63 -13.34 28.07
CA GLU A 2 -10.98 -13.89 28.00
C GLU A 2 -11.22 -14.53 26.63
N LEU A 3 -11.73 -15.78 26.62
CA LEU A 3 -12.04 -16.52 25.39
C LEU A 3 -13.54 -16.78 25.31
N SER A 4 -14.13 -16.47 24.17
CA SER A 4 -15.52 -16.79 23.84
C SER A 4 -15.72 -18.31 23.60
N SER A 5 -16.98 -18.78 23.52
CA SER A 5 -17.26 -20.16 23.08
C SER A 5 -16.71 -20.43 21.68
N ALA A 6 -16.90 -19.51 20.76
CA ALA A 6 -16.40 -19.66 19.39
C ALA A 6 -14.85 -19.71 19.30
N ASP A 7 -14.14 -19.06 20.23
CA ASP A 7 -12.67 -19.19 20.29
C ASP A 7 -12.26 -20.58 20.76
N ARG A 8 -13.00 -21.14 21.72
CA ARG A 8 -12.75 -22.50 22.27
C ARG A 8 -13.03 -23.56 21.21
N GLU A 9 -14.13 -23.48 20.47
CA GLU A 9 -14.43 -24.36 19.35
C GLU A 9 -13.28 -24.46 18.34
N ILE A 10 -12.63 -23.31 18.03
CA ILE A 10 -11.45 -23.31 17.16
C ILE A 10 -10.26 -24.00 17.83
N ILE A 11 -10.00 -23.69 19.11
CA ILE A 11 -8.90 -24.29 19.90
C ILE A 11 -9.08 -25.82 20.01
N ASP A 12 -10.30 -26.27 20.24
CA ASP A 12 -10.64 -27.70 20.42
C ASP A 12 -10.65 -28.47 19.07
N GLY A 13 -10.42 -27.77 17.94
CA GLY A 13 -10.26 -28.36 16.62
C GLY A 13 -11.58 -28.64 15.89
N GLU A 14 -12.72 -28.14 16.36
CA GLU A 14 -14.02 -28.30 15.69
C GLU A 14 -14.03 -27.71 14.27
N HIS A 15 -13.11 -26.76 13.99
CA HIS A 15 -12.91 -26.12 12.70
C HIS A 15 -11.71 -26.67 11.92
N GLY A 16 -11.20 -27.84 12.30
CA GLY A 16 -10.06 -28.51 11.68
C GLY A 16 -8.70 -28.12 12.28
N ARG A 17 -7.71 -28.94 12.00
CA ARG A 17 -6.36 -28.82 12.57
C ARG A 17 -5.66 -27.52 12.15
N ALA A 18 -5.83 -27.09 10.92
CA ALA A 18 -5.23 -25.86 10.43
C ALA A 18 -5.70 -24.63 11.22
N ALA A 19 -7.02 -24.52 11.45
CA ALA A 19 -7.59 -23.42 12.25
C ALA A 19 -7.12 -23.48 13.71
N ALA A 20 -7.01 -24.68 14.31
CA ALA A 20 -6.51 -24.84 15.66
C ALA A 20 -5.03 -24.44 15.79
N ASP A 21 -4.16 -24.87 14.85
CA ASP A 21 -2.75 -24.48 14.82
C ASP A 21 -2.60 -22.97 14.60
N ALA A 22 -3.38 -22.36 13.69
CA ALA A 22 -3.41 -20.91 13.48
C ALA A 22 -3.88 -20.15 14.73
N MET A 23 -4.88 -20.67 15.44
CA MET A 23 -5.36 -20.06 16.69
C MET A 23 -4.27 -20.02 17.76
N GLN A 24 -3.39 -21.02 17.84
CA GLN A 24 -2.26 -20.97 18.78
C GLN A 24 -1.31 -19.82 18.48
N LEU A 25 -1.11 -19.46 17.20
CA LEU A 25 -0.31 -18.30 16.82
C LEU A 25 -1.00 -16.99 17.23
N VAL A 26 -2.31 -16.86 16.94
CA VAL A 26 -3.10 -15.69 17.33
C VAL A 26 -3.11 -15.50 18.84
N LEU A 27 -3.26 -16.58 19.61
CA LEU A 27 -3.25 -16.53 21.08
C LEU A 27 -1.90 -16.10 21.65
N LYS A 28 -0.80 -16.65 21.15
CA LYS A 28 0.56 -16.25 21.56
C LYS A 28 0.83 -14.79 21.23
N PHE A 29 0.41 -14.35 20.05
CA PHE A 29 0.53 -12.95 19.66
C PHE A 29 -0.33 -12.05 20.55
N ALA A 30 -1.59 -12.44 20.81
CA ALA A 30 -2.49 -11.71 21.71
C ALA A 30 -1.92 -11.58 23.13
N GLU A 31 -1.30 -12.63 23.65
CA GLU A 31 -0.59 -12.60 24.94
C GLU A 31 0.58 -11.62 24.91
N ALA A 32 1.41 -11.68 23.86
CA ALA A 32 2.58 -10.82 23.73
C ALA A 32 2.23 -9.31 23.64
N VAL A 33 1.08 -8.96 23.06
CA VAL A 33 0.60 -7.57 22.97
C VAL A 33 -0.34 -7.18 24.12
N GLY A 34 -0.58 -8.07 25.09
CA GLY A 34 -1.44 -7.81 26.25
C GLY A 34 -2.92 -7.66 25.93
N ALA A 35 -3.41 -8.29 24.86
CA ALA A 35 -4.81 -8.21 24.47
C ALA A 35 -5.70 -8.93 25.50
N PRO A 36 -6.78 -8.29 26.01
CA PRO A 36 -7.65 -8.91 27.02
C PRO A 36 -8.56 -10.00 26.45
N ARG A 37 -8.83 -9.98 25.14
CA ARG A 37 -9.72 -10.89 24.41
C ARG A 37 -9.41 -10.86 22.90
N LEU A 38 -10.10 -11.73 22.15
CA LEU A 38 -10.13 -11.71 20.69
C LEU A 38 -11.42 -11.05 20.19
N LEU A 39 -11.33 -10.41 19.02
CA LEU A 39 -12.47 -9.82 18.29
C LEU A 39 -12.75 -10.62 17.02
N PRO A 40 -14.00 -10.69 16.56
CA PRO A 40 -14.32 -11.17 15.22
C PRO A 40 -13.63 -10.31 14.17
N CYS A 41 -13.03 -10.95 13.16
CA CYS A 41 -12.40 -10.30 12.02
C CYS A 41 -13.39 -10.25 10.86
N ALA A 42 -13.60 -9.08 10.27
CA ALA A 42 -14.50 -8.90 9.13
C ALA A 42 -13.85 -9.31 7.80
N SER A 43 -12.55 -9.06 7.64
CA SER A 43 -11.78 -9.45 6.46
C SER A 43 -10.27 -9.41 6.74
N ALA A 44 -9.51 -10.08 5.89
CA ALA A 44 -8.05 -10.06 5.93
C ALA A 44 -7.45 -9.60 4.58
N HIS A 45 -6.26 -9.04 4.66
CA HIS A 45 -5.42 -8.76 3.49
C HIS A 45 -4.01 -9.23 3.82
N VAL A 46 -3.62 -10.34 3.19
CA VAL A 46 -2.38 -11.05 3.51
C VAL A 46 -1.22 -10.46 2.72
N ASP A 47 -0.15 -10.08 3.44
CA ASP A 47 1.07 -9.49 2.84
C ASP A 47 2.10 -10.54 2.41
N GLY A 48 2.10 -11.72 3.03
CA GLY A 48 3.09 -12.77 2.87
C GLY A 48 3.17 -13.46 1.49
N CYS A 49 2.69 -12.81 0.41
CA CYS A 49 2.72 -13.35 -0.97
C CYS A 49 4.04 -13.08 -1.69
N LEU A 50 4.88 -12.19 -1.17
CA LEU A 50 6.21 -11.91 -1.72
C LEU A 50 7.23 -12.89 -1.11
N TYR A 51 7.90 -13.65 -1.99
CA TYR A 51 8.82 -14.68 -1.54
C TYR A 51 10.13 -14.09 -1.00
N HIS A 52 10.34 -14.21 0.30
CA HIS A 52 11.56 -13.77 0.99
C HIS A 52 12.44 -14.94 1.44
N GLY A 53 12.11 -16.16 1.03
CA GLY A 53 12.87 -17.36 1.37
C GLY A 53 11.97 -18.55 1.72
N GLN A 54 12.60 -19.72 1.91
CA GLN A 54 11.88 -20.99 2.08
C GLN A 54 10.91 -21.00 3.25
N ALA A 55 11.23 -20.28 4.34
CA ALA A 55 10.38 -20.24 5.52
C ALA A 55 8.96 -19.69 5.27
N SER A 56 8.83 -18.71 4.36
CA SER A 56 7.50 -18.19 3.99
C SER A 56 6.67 -19.23 3.25
N LEU A 57 7.30 -19.97 2.34
CA LEU A 57 6.64 -21.04 1.59
C LEU A 57 6.26 -22.22 2.51
N ASP A 58 7.20 -22.69 3.32
CA ASP A 58 6.96 -23.80 4.27
C ASP A 58 5.82 -23.49 5.24
N PHE A 59 5.72 -22.23 5.69
CA PHE A 59 4.65 -21.80 6.58
C PHE A 59 3.27 -21.94 5.91
N VAL A 60 3.12 -21.47 4.69
CA VAL A 60 1.84 -21.53 3.97
C VAL A 60 1.52 -22.96 3.56
N GLU A 61 2.48 -23.72 3.02
CA GLU A 61 2.31 -25.11 2.63
C GLU A 61 1.95 -26.02 3.80
N ARG A 62 2.41 -25.72 5.01
CA ARG A 62 1.96 -26.40 6.22
C ARG A 62 0.44 -26.32 6.37
N PHE A 63 -0.16 -25.14 6.19
CA PHE A 63 -1.62 -24.99 6.30
C PHE A 63 -2.36 -25.62 5.12
N VAL A 64 -1.78 -25.59 3.92
CA VAL A 64 -2.32 -26.34 2.75
C VAL A 64 -2.35 -27.83 3.05
N ALA A 65 -1.26 -28.40 3.57
CA ALA A 65 -1.16 -29.81 3.93
C ALA A 65 -2.13 -30.24 5.07
N LEU A 66 -2.64 -29.28 5.83
CA LEU A 66 -3.65 -29.50 6.87
C LEU A 66 -5.09 -29.19 6.38
N ASP A 67 -5.30 -29.10 5.07
CA ASP A 67 -6.58 -28.73 4.45
C ASP A 67 -7.14 -27.39 4.97
N GLY A 68 -6.25 -26.45 5.29
CA GLY A 68 -6.60 -25.13 5.79
C GLY A 68 -7.47 -24.34 4.83
N ARG A 69 -8.39 -23.55 5.38
CA ARG A 69 -9.23 -22.61 4.62
C ARG A 69 -9.39 -21.32 5.42
N VAL A 70 -9.23 -20.19 4.72
CA VAL A 70 -9.55 -18.87 5.31
C VAL A 70 -11.03 -18.80 5.65
N ARG A 71 -11.36 -18.17 6.76
CA ARG A 71 -12.71 -18.13 7.35
C ARG A 71 -13.40 -16.77 7.14
N VAL A 72 -12.68 -15.82 6.60
CA VAL A 72 -13.17 -14.48 6.29
C VAL A 72 -12.78 -14.12 4.86
N PRO A 73 -13.48 -13.19 4.20
CA PRO A 73 -13.02 -12.63 2.92
C PRO A 73 -11.57 -12.20 3.03
N THR A 74 -10.70 -12.81 2.22
CA THR A 74 -9.26 -12.59 2.31
C THR A 74 -8.70 -12.29 0.92
N THR A 75 -8.09 -11.11 0.79
CA THR A 75 -7.36 -10.67 -0.41
C THR A 75 -5.85 -10.84 -0.18
N LEU A 76 -5.09 -10.81 -1.28
CA LEU A 76 -3.65 -11.01 -1.30
C LEU A 76 -2.94 -9.75 -1.79
N ASN A 77 -1.85 -9.39 -1.11
CA ASN A 77 -0.94 -8.35 -1.55
C ASN A 77 -0.15 -8.80 -2.80
N VAL A 78 0.65 -7.89 -3.34
CA VAL A 78 1.53 -8.14 -4.48
C VAL A 78 2.39 -9.38 -4.27
N GLY A 79 2.53 -10.16 -5.31
CA GLY A 79 3.37 -11.36 -5.32
C GLY A 79 4.73 -11.13 -5.95
N SER A 80 5.50 -12.20 -6.09
CA SER A 80 6.87 -12.18 -6.61
C SER A 80 6.96 -12.14 -8.13
N VAL A 81 5.86 -12.41 -8.84
CA VAL A 81 5.80 -12.47 -10.31
C VAL A 81 4.45 -11.95 -10.79
N ASP A 82 4.43 -11.43 -12.01
CA ASP A 82 3.19 -11.17 -12.75
C ASP A 82 2.70 -12.50 -13.35
N LEU A 83 1.57 -13.01 -12.85
CA LEU A 83 0.98 -14.26 -13.35
C LEU A 83 0.15 -14.03 -14.62
N ILE A 84 -0.20 -12.78 -14.93
CA ILE A 84 -0.93 -12.39 -16.15
C ILE A 84 0.05 -12.20 -17.31
N HIS A 85 1.22 -11.58 -17.03
CA HIS A 85 2.27 -11.30 -18.00
C HIS A 85 3.62 -11.90 -17.55
N PRO A 86 3.73 -13.25 -17.48
CA PRO A 86 4.91 -13.92 -16.90
C PRO A 86 6.21 -13.66 -17.67
N GLU A 87 6.14 -13.22 -18.93
CA GLU A 87 7.28 -12.85 -19.78
C GLU A 87 7.96 -11.53 -19.33
N LEU A 88 7.30 -10.77 -18.47
CA LEU A 88 7.89 -9.55 -17.90
C LEU A 88 8.96 -9.87 -16.86
N PHE A 89 8.89 -11.02 -16.20
CA PHE A 89 9.86 -11.41 -15.19
C PHE A 89 11.21 -11.75 -15.82
N ILE A 90 12.26 -11.04 -15.41
CA ILE A 90 13.65 -11.23 -15.91
C ILE A 90 14.62 -11.65 -14.80
N GLY A 91 14.10 -11.97 -13.61
CA GLY A 91 14.89 -12.39 -12.46
C GLY A 91 15.32 -13.86 -12.52
N ASP A 92 15.85 -14.36 -11.40
CA ASP A 92 16.25 -15.76 -11.24
C ASP A 92 15.02 -16.70 -11.36
N ALA A 93 15.10 -17.69 -12.24
CA ALA A 93 13.99 -18.59 -12.55
C ALA A 93 13.55 -19.44 -11.34
N ALA A 94 14.49 -19.81 -10.44
CA ALA A 94 14.17 -20.59 -9.25
C ALA A 94 13.42 -19.73 -8.23
N LEU A 95 13.83 -18.46 -8.05
CA LEU A 95 13.12 -17.51 -7.21
C LEU A 95 11.72 -17.20 -7.78
N GLY A 96 11.60 -17.04 -9.10
CA GLY A 96 10.31 -16.85 -9.76
C GLY A 96 9.37 -18.05 -9.55
N ALA A 97 9.88 -19.27 -9.68
CA ALA A 97 9.10 -20.49 -9.46
C ALA A 97 8.66 -20.64 -7.99
N ALA A 98 9.53 -20.37 -7.03
CA ALA A 98 9.19 -20.41 -5.62
C ALA A 98 8.16 -19.33 -5.25
N GLY A 99 8.31 -18.12 -5.78
CA GLY A 99 7.34 -17.03 -5.61
C GLY A 99 5.98 -17.36 -6.19
N LYS A 100 5.93 -17.90 -7.39
CA LYS A 100 4.68 -18.41 -8.02
C LYS A 100 4.03 -19.46 -7.13
N ARG A 101 4.79 -20.45 -6.64
CA ARG A 101 4.26 -21.50 -5.77
C ARG A 101 3.68 -20.91 -4.47
N LEU A 102 4.34 -19.92 -3.87
CA LEU A 102 3.84 -19.24 -2.68
C LEU A 102 2.49 -18.53 -2.96
N MET A 103 2.38 -17.82 -4.09
CA MET A 103 1.13 -17.19 -4.50
C MET A 103 0.00 -18.22 -4.69
N GLU A 104 0.28 -19.34 -5.36
CA GLU A 104 -0.66 -20.44 -5.58
C GLU A 104 -1.10 -21.10 -4.27
N ALA A 105 -0.19 -21.31 -3.33
CA ALA A 105 -0.48 -21.89 -2.02
C ALA A 105 -1.48 -21.03 -1.20
N HIS A 106 -1.37 -19.72 -1.26
CA HIS A 106 -2.36 -18.84 -0.64
C HIS A 106 -3.75 -18.98 -1.30
N VAL A 107 -3.81 -19.10 -2.62
CA VAL A 107 -5.08 -19.34 -3.35
C VAL A 107 -5.67 -20.71 -2.97
N GLU A 108 -4.85 -21.73 -2.79
CA GLU A 108 -5.29 -23.05 -2.31
C GLU A 108 -5.95 -22.97 -0.91
N LEU A 109 -5.52 -22.05 -0.04
CA LEU A 109 -6.15 -21.79 1.24
C LEU A 109 -7.49 -21.04 1.12
N GLY A 110 -7.92 -20.67 -0.10
CA GLY A 110 -9.18 -19.97 -0.36
C GLY A 110 -9.06 -18.45 -0.35
N CYS A 111 -7.85 -17.90 -0.38
CA CYS A 111 -7.66 -16.46 -0.57
C CYS A 111 -8.05 -16.05 -2.00
N THR A 112 -8.63 -14.87 -2.14
CA THR A 112 -8.94 -14.28 -3.46
C THR A 112 -7.64 -13.86 -4.15
N PRO A 113 -7.36 -14.31 -5.39
CA PRO A 113 -6.13 -13.98 -6.11
C PRO A 113 -6.15 -12.52 -6.61
N SER A 114 -6.14 -11.58 -5.69
CA SER A 114 -6.18 -10.14 -5.96
C SER A 114 -4.83 -9.55 -6.32
N PHE A 115 -3.78 -10.01 -5.65
CA PHE A 115 -2.39 -9.62 -5.79
C PHE A 115 -2.19 -8.11 -5.98
N THR A 116 -2.76 -7.32 -5.05
CA THR A 116 -2.72 -5.86 -5.10
C THR A 116 -2.43 -5.26 -3.74
N CYS A 117 -1.64 -4.20 -3.69
CA CYS A 117 -1.41 -3.43 -2.47
C CYS A 117 -2.53 -2.42 -2.16
N ALA A 118 -3.58 -2.35 -2.99
CA ALA A 118 -4.70 -1.44 -2.83
C ALA A 118 -6.07 -2.16 -2.96
N PRO A 119 -6.37 -3.18 -2.12
CA PRO A 119 -7.58 -3.99 -2.24
C PRO A 119 -8.87 -3.18 -2.07
N TYR A 120 -8.79 -2.05 -1.39
CA TYR A 120 -9.91 -1.15 -1.08
C TYR A 120 -10.44 -0.38 -2.29
N GLN A 121 -9.71 -0.35 -3.40
CA GLN A 121 -10.10 0.39 -4.60
C GLN A 121 -11.35 -0.23 -5.26
N THR A 122 -11.40 -1.54 -5.38
CA THR A 122 -12.46 -2.21 -6.15
C THR A 122 -12.93 -3.53 -5.55
N LEU A 123 -12.05 -4.30 -4.89
CA LEU A 123 -12.34 -5.69 -4.51
C LEU A 123 -12.93 -5.82 -3.10
N LEU A 124 -12.32 -5.18 -2.12
CA LEU A 124 -12.64 -5.37 -0.70
C LEU A 124 -12.56 -4.04 0.03
N ARG A 125 -13.66 -3.27 -0.02
CA ARG A 125 -13.76 -2.03 0.74
C ARG A 125 -14.51 -2.28 2.05
N PRO A 126 -13.82 -2.29 3.20
CA PRO A 126 -14.46 -2.48 4.50
C PRO A 126 -15.34 -1.27 4.85
N ARG A 127 -16.16 -1.43 5.88
CA ARG A 127 -17.00 -0.36 6.42
C ARG A 127 -16.28 0.35 7.56
N PHE A 128 -16.72 1.56 7.86
CA PHE A 128 -16.30 2.25 9.08
C PHE A 128 -16.52 1.37 10.32
N GLY A 129 -15.49 1.24 11.15
CA GLY A 129 -15.52 0.45 12.37
C GLY A 129 -15.30 -1.06 12.21
N ASP A 130 -15.25 -1.60 10.99
CA ASP A 130 -14.93 -3.02 10.78
C ASP A 130 -13.57 -3.38 11.36
N GLN A 131 -13.49 -4.53 12.04
CA GLN A 131 -12.24 -5.07 12.56
C GLN A 131 -11.57 -5.93 11.50
N LEU A 132 -10.31 -5.65 11.17
CA LEU A 132 -9.60 -6.22 10.04
C LEU A 132 -8.27 -6.85 10.47
N ALA A 133 -7.79 -7.83 9.69
CA ALA A 133 -6.42 -8.33 9.76
C ALA A 133 -5.67 -7.96 8.46
N TRP A 134 -5.25 -6.72 8.34
CA TRP A 134 -4.54 -6.23 7.16
C TRP A 134 -3.06 -6.01 7.47
N ALA A 135 -2.18 -6.46 6.58
CA ALA A 135 -0.73 -6.47 6.79
C ALA A 135 0.05 -5.57 5.81
N GLU A 136 -0.42 -5.33 4.59
CA GLU A 136 0.27 -4.42 3.66
C GLU A 136 0.25 -2.97 4.19
N SER A 137 1.41 -2.33 4.20
CA SER A 137 1.64 -1.07 4.90
C SER A 137 0.73 0.08 4.45
N ASN A 138 0.57 0.29 3.13
CA ASN A 138 -0.35 1.29 2.57
C ASN A 138 -1.82 0.94 2.83
N ALA A 139 -2.19 -0.34 2.67
CA ALA A 139 -3.56 -0.79 2.88
C ALA A 139 -4.02 -0.58 4.33
N ILE A 140 -3.13 -0.83 5.30
CA ILE A 140 -3.35 -0.56 6.73
C ILE A 140 -3.67 0.92 6.95
N VAL A 141 -2.80 1.81 6.45
CA VAL A 141 -2.96 3.25 6.67
C VAL A 141 -4.24 3.76 6.01
N PHE A 142 -4.54 3.31 4.80
CA PHE A 142 -5.76 3.70 4.10
C PHE A 142 -7.02 3.19 4.82
N ALA A 143 -7.05 1.93 5.25
CA ALA A 143 -8.17 1.36 5.99
C ALA A 143 -8.43 2.13 7.29
N ASN A 144 -7.38 2.41 8.06
CA ASN A 144 -7.51 3.12 9.31
C ASN A 144 -7.91 4.59 9.11
N SER A 145 -7.23 5.31 8.21
CA SER A 145 -7.34 6.77 8.09
C SER A 145 -8.48 7.20 7.20
N VAL A 146 -8.59 6.59 5.98
CA VAL A 146 -9.51 7.06 4.95
C VAL A 146 -10.87 6.39 5.05
N ILE A 147 -10.90 5.11 5.43
CA ILE A 147 -12.15 4.35 5.59
C ILE A 147 -12.67 4.44 7.03
N GLY A 148 -11.77 4.54 8.04
CA GLY A 148 -12.11 4.46 9.45
C GLY A 148 -12.41 3.02 9.91
N ALA A 149 -11.95 2.03 9.17
CA ALA A 149 -11.87 0.65 9.63
C ALA A 149 -10.72 0.48 10.64
N ARG A 150 -10.55 -0.68 11.21
CA ARG A 150 -9.66 -0.89 12.35
C ARG A 150 -8.73 -2.07 12.14
N THR A 151 -7.45 -1.80 12.00
CA THR A 151 -6.41 -2.81 11.94
C THR A 151 -5.12 -2.29 12.57
N ASN A 152 -4.34 -3.16 13.18
CA ASN A 152 -2.94 -2.83 13.51
C ASN A 152 -2.04 -3.10 12.30
N ARG A 153 -0.76 -2.75 12.40
CA ARG A 153 0.26 -3.21 11.45
C ARG A 153 0.61 -4.66 11.80
N TYR A 154 -0.17 -5.59 11.25
CA TYR A 154 0.15 -7.00 11.36
C TYR A 154 1.36 -7.32 10.48
N GLY A 155 2.23 -8.20 10.98
CA GLY A 155 3.30 -8.77 10.18
C GLY A 155 2.82 -10.01 9.43
N ASP A 156 3.60 -10.41 8.44
CA ASP A 156 3.44 -11.67 7.73
C ASP A 156 3.29 -12.83 8.73
N PHE A 157 2.53 -13.85 8.34
CA PHE A 157 2.15 -15.01 9.15
C PHE A 157 0.98 -14.77 10.12
N ILE A 158 0.95 -13.63 10.86
CA ILE A 158 -0.14 -13.33 11.79
C ILE A 158 -1.41 -12.93 11.03
N ASP A 159 -1.29 -12.21 9.93
CA ASP A 159 -2.39 -11.87 9.02
C ASP A 159 -3.09 -13.12 8.48
N LEU A 160 -2.32 -14.10 7.98
CA LEU A 160 -2.85 -15.39 7.52
C LEU A 160 -3.46 -16.19 8.68
N ALA A 161 -2.82 -16.21 9.84
CA ALA A 161 -3.38 -16.89 11.03
C ALA A 161 -4.72 -16.25 11.46
N CYS A 162 -4.83 -14.93 11.41
CA CYS A 162 -6.09 -14.22 11.63
C CYS A 162 -7.14 -14.56 10.56
N ALA A 163 -6.75 -14.69 9.30
CA ALA A 163 -7.64 -15.08 8.21
C ALA A 163 -8.18 -16.52 8.40
N LEU A 164 -7.32 -17.46 8.80
CA LEU A 164 -7.65 -18.86 9.05
C LEU A 164 -8.55 -19.06 10.29
N THR A 165 -8.50 -18.13 11.25
CA THR A 165 -9.29 -18.20 12.48
C THR A 165 -10.52 -17.28 12.45
N GLY A 166 -10.53 -16.23 11.65
CA GLY A 166 -11.52 -15.17 11.67
C GLY A 166 -11.45 -14.35 12.98
N ARG A 167 -10.26 -14.25 13.59
CA ARG A 167 -10.05 -13.58 14.88
C ARG A 167 -8.87 -12.61 14.82
N VAL A 168 -8.99 -11.47 15.53
CA VAL A 168 -7.92 -10.51 15.76
C VAL A 168 -7.83 -10.18 17.25
N PRO A 169 -6.63 -9.90 17.81
CA PRO A 169 -6.49 -9.46 19.20
C PRO A 169 -7.06 -8.06 19.44
N ASP A 170 -7.75 -7.85 20.56
CA ASP A 170 -8.31 -6.57 21.01
C ASP A 170 -7.22 -5.67 21.61
N TYR A 171 -6.44 -5.00 20.76
CA TYR A 171 -5.37 -4.07 21.18
C TYR A 171 -5.13 -2.97 20.14
N GLY A 172 -4.39 -1.93 20.54
CA GLY A 172 -3.93 -0.88 19.63
C GLY A 172 -5.07 -0.23 18.85
N LEU A 173 -4.92 -0.10 17.52
CA LEU A 173 -5.87 0.62 16.66
C LEU A 173 -7.23 -0.07 16.48
N HIS A 174 -7.43 -1.29 16.99
CA HIS A 174 -8.75 -1.89 17.12
C HIS A 174 -9.65 -1.15 18.13
N ARG A 175 -9.05 -0.41 19.05
CA ARG A 175 -9.72 0.26 20.17
C ARG A 175 -9.73 1.77 19.97
N SER A 176 -10.90 2.40 20.17
CA SER A 176 -11.11 3.82 19.88
C SER A 176 -10.18 4.77 20.64
N GLU A 177 -9.85 4.44 21.89
CA GLU A 177 -9.00 5.26 22.76
C GLU A 177 -7.54 5.40 22.25
N TYR A 178 -7.07 4.52 21.37
CA TYR A 178 -5.72 4.56 20.80
C TYR A 178 -5.65 5.21 19.42
N ARG A 179 -6.78 5.75 18.91
CA ARG A 179 -6.86 6.29 17.55
C ARG A 179 -6.79 7.82 17.49
N HIS A 180 -6.71 8.50 18.62
CA HIS A 180 -6.59 9.95 18.67
C HIS A 180 -5.18 10.42 18.31
N ALA A 181 -5.10 11.53 17.56
CA ALA A 181 -3.84 12.18 17.24
C ALA A 181 -3.13 12.68 18.50
N ARG A 182 -1.81 12.64 18.47
CA ARG A 182 -0.91 13.14 19.51
C ARG A 182 0.09 14.17 18.99
N ALA A 183 0.04 14.49 17.69
CA ALA A 183 0.82 15.52 17.04
C ALA A 183 -0.04 16.23 16.00
N VAL A 184 0.20 17.52 15.77
CA VAL A 184 -0.45 18.30 14.71
C VAL A 184 0.61 18.79 13.73
N VAL A 185 0.33 18.62 12.44
CA VAL A 185 1.10 19.20 11.34
C VAL A 185 0.18 20.18 10.60
N GLU A 186 0.58 21.46 10.59
CA GLU A 186 -0.18 22.52 9.91
C GLU A 186 0.41 22.73 8.51
N ILE A 187 -0.42 22.62 7.48
CA ILE A 187 -0.08 22.95 6.09
C ILE A 187 -0.70 24.30 5.75
N HIS A 188 0.04 25.16 5.03
CA HIS A 188 -0.45 26.47 4.65
C HIS A 188 0.07 26.88 3.25
N GLY A 189 -0.65 27.80 2.60
CA GLY A 189 -0.25 28.36 1.30
C GLY A 189 -0.64 27.50 0.10
N PHE A 190 -1.56 26.53 0.27
CA PHE A 190 -2.05 25.64 -0.77
C PHE A 190 -3.57 25.75 -1.00
N ASP A 191 -4.17 26.83 -0.56
CA ASP A 191 -5.58 27.11 -0.83
C ASP A 191 -5.81 27.20 -2.34
N GLY A 192 -6.65 26.33 -2.90
CA GLY A 192 -6.90 26.26 -4.35
C GLY A 192 -5.82 25.57 -5.18
N ALA A 193 -4.96 24.76 -4.55
CA ALA A 193 -3.98 23.96 -5.29
C ALA A 193 -4.61 23.06 -6.35
N GLU A 194 -3.99 23.03 -7.54
CA GLU A 194 -4.39 22.17 -8.64
C GLU A 194 -4.13 20.67 -8.29
N PRO A 195 -4.83 19.71 -8.94
CA PRO A 195 -4.72 18.29 -8.61
C PRO A 195 -3.29 17.74 -8.59
N ASP A 196 -2.42 18.13 -9.52
CA ASP A 196 -1.02 17.67 -9.56
C ASP A 196 -0.20 18.22 -8.38
N GLN A 197 -0.49 19.45 -7.95
CA GLN A 197 0.13 20.04 -6.75
C GLN A 197 -0.38 19.34 -5.48
N ALA A 198 -1.67 18.99 -5.44
CA ALA A 198 -2.27 18.27 -4.32
C ALA A 198 -1.62 16.89 -4.12
N GLY A 199 -1.33 16.17 -5.20
CA GLY A 199 -0.63 14.87 -5.16
C GLY A 199 0.78 14.98 -4.57
N GLY A 200 1.57 15.96 -5.01
CA GLY A 200 2.90 16.23 -4.46
C GLY A 200 2.84 16.63 -2.98
N LEU A 201 1.90 17.51 -2.61
CA LEU A 201 1.67 17.91 -1.23
C LEU A 201 1.34 16.71 -0.31
N ALA A 202 0.47 15.82 -0.77
CA ALA A 202 0.09 14.61 -0.04
C ALA A 202 1.30 13.70 0.21
N VAL A 203 2.14 13.48 -0.80
CA VAL A 203 3.40 12.71 -0.66
C VAL A 203 4.34 13.37 0.34
N ALA A 204 4.54 14.68 0.26
CA ALA A 204 5.42 15.41 1.19
C ALA A 204 4.91 15.34 2.63
N ALA A 205 3.61 15.55 2.85
CA ALA A 205 2.99 15.43 4.17
C ALA A 205 3.18 14.02 4.73
N GLY A 206 2.99 12.98 3.91
CA GLY A 206 3.22 11.59 4.28
C GLY A 206 4.66 11.32 4.69
N LEU A 207 5.64 11.76 3.89
CA LEU A 207 7.07 11.61 4.20
C LEU A 207 7.42 12.32 5.51
N PHE A 208 6.88 13.52 5.72
CA PHE A 208 7.14 14.28 6.93
C PHE A 208 6.66 13.53 8.17
N ILE A 209 5.39 13.12 8.21
CA ILE A 209 4.86 12.40 9.37
C ILE A 209 5.56 11.06 9.60
N GLY A 210 5.93 10.33 8.53
CA GLY A 210 6.68 9.09 8.63
C GLY A 210 8.05 9.30 9.31
N LYS A 211 8.81 10.30 8.86
CA LYS A 211 10.15 10.58 9.38
C LYS A 211 10.16 11.20 10.78
N HIS A 212 9.16 12.03 11.11
CA HIS A 212 9.19 12.89 12.31
C HIS A 212 8.19 12.50 13.39
N CYS A 213 7.09 11.79 13.04
CA CYS A 213 6.10 11.34 14.03
C CYS A 213 6.27 9.87 14.42
N GLY A 214 6.99 9.08 13.62
CA GLY A 214 7.24 7.66 13.92
C GLY A 214 5.94 6.84 13.96
N ASP A 215 5.60 6.29 15.12
CA ASP A 215 4.35 5.55 15.38
C ASP A 215 3.25 6.45 15.96
N THR A 216 3.55 7.72 16.22
CA THR A 216 2.59 8.70 16.73
C THR A 216 1.58 9.09 15.65
N ILE A 217 0.30 9.00 15.96
CA ILE A 217 -0.76 9.43 15.05
C ILE A 217 -0.73 10.96 14.94
N ALA A 218 -0.57 11.46 13.71
CA ALA A 218 -0.60 12.87 13.39
C ALA A 218 -1.96 13.31 12.87
N ALA A 219 -2.42 14.50 13.29
CA ALA A 219 -3.47 15.25 12.64
C ALA A 219 -2.86 16.26 11.67
N ILE A 220 -3.28 16.24 10.42
CA ILE A 220 -2.82 17.14 9.37
C ILE A 220 -3.94 18.13 9.08
N THR A 221 -3.67 19.43 9.25
CA THR A 221 -4.60 20.51 8.92
C THR A 221 -4.14 21.24 7.66
N GLY A 222 -5.06 21.88 6.95
CA GLY A 222 -4.75 22.74 5.80
C GLY A 222 -4.49 22.01 4.49
N LEU A 223 -4.78 20.69 4.40
CA LEU A 223 -4.87 20.04 3.12
C LEU A 223 -6.05 20.62 2.29
N PRO A 224 -5.88 20.84 0.97
CA PRO A 224 -6.96 21.36 0.12
C PRO A 224 -8.21 20.48 0.18
N ALA A 225 -9.38 21.07 0.11
CA ALA A 225 -10.65 20.33 0.04
C ALA A 225 -10.78 19.48 -1.24
N SER A 226 -9.98 19.78 -2.26
CA SER A 226 -9.86 19.00 -3.50
C SER A 226 -9.00 17.75 -3.38
N THR A 227 -8.36 17.50 -2.22
CA THR A 227 -7.54 16.30 -1.97
C THR A 227 -8.39 15.04 -2.18
N SER A 228 -8.01 14.23 -3.15
CA SER A 228 -8.72 13.01 -3.54
C SER A 228 -8.35 11.81 -2.68
N GLU A 229 -9.11 10.72 -2.80
CA GLU A 229 -8.72 9.44 -2.15
C GLU A 229 -7.39 8.90 -2.69
N ASP A 230 -7.05 9.16 -3.97
CA ASP A 230 -5.75 8.78 -4.52
C ASP A 230 -4.61 9.59 -3.90
N ASP A 231 -4.83 10.87 -3.59
CA ASP A 231 -3.86 11.69 -2.88
C ASP A 231 -3.69 11.21 -1.42
N LEU A 232 -4.78 10.86 -0.73
CA LEU A 232 -4.72 10.27 0.61
C LEU A 232 -4.07 8.88 0.61
N LYS A 233 -4.24 8.09 -0.46
CA LYS A 233 -3.49 6.84 -0.72
C LYS A 233 -1.99 7.11 -0.82
N ALA A 234 -1.60 8.12 -1.61
CA ALA A 234 -0.20 8.51 -1.78
C ALA A 234 0.41 9.02 -0.47
N LEU A 235 -0.33 9.82 0.32
CA LEU A 235 0.06 10.27 1.65
C LEU A 235 0.32 9.07 2.58
N GLY A 236 -0.64 8.15 2.67
CA GLY A 236 -0.53 6.96 3.51
C GLY A 236 0.64 6.07 3.12
N ALA A 237 0.86 5.88 1.81
CA ALA A 237 1.97 5.10 1.28
C ALA A 237 3.34 5.72 1.60
N ALA A 238 3.48 7.03 1.45
CA ALA A 238 4.69 7.77 1.79
C ALA A 238 4.99 7.71 3.30
N ALA A 239 3.95 7.88 4.13
CA ALA A 239 4.06 7.81 5.59
C ALA A 239 4.47 6.42 6.07
N ALA A 240 3.84 5.38 5.55
CA ALA A 240 4.13 4.00 5.93
C ALA A 240 5.50 3.52 5.43
N SER A 241 6.02 4.10 4.33
CA SER A 241 7.33 3.76 3.78
C SER A 241 8.47 4.43 4.56
N SER A 242 8.27 5.68 4.99
CA SER A 242 9.30 6.47 5.66
C SER A 242 9.29 6.35 7.18
N GLY A 243 8.28 5.67 7.77
CA GLY A 243 8.14 5.47 9.21
C GLY A 243 7.20 4.33 9.58
N SER A 244 6.90 4.21 10.88
CA SER A 244 6.02 3.17 11.42
C SER A 244 4.54 3.58 11.44
N VAL A 245 4.14 4.57 10.64
CA VAL A 245 2.78 5.11 10.63
C VAL A 245 1.78 4.02 10.24
N ALA A 246 0.77 3.84 11.10
CA ALA A 246 -0.37 2.95 10.84
C ALA A 246 -1.68 3.70 10.64
N MET A 247 -1.72 4.99 10.99
CA MET A 247 -2.88 5.87 10.91
C MET A 247 -2.45 7.33 10.91
N PHE A 248 -3.19 8.16 10.19
CA PHE A 248 -3.17 9.63 10.26
C PHE A 248 -4.60 10.17 10.26
N HIS A 249 -4.78 11.42 10.65
CA HIS A 249 -6.00 12.19 10.46
C HIS A 249 -5.75 13.33 9.49
N ALA A 250 -6.50 13.40 8.39
CA ALA A 250 -6.60 14.59 7.54
C ALA A 250 -7.86 15.34 7.96
N VAL A 251 -7.68 16.45 8.67
CA VAL A 251 -8.78 17.21 9.29
C VAL A 251 -9.72 17.77 8.23
N GLY A 252 -11.01 17.48 8.36
CA GLY A 252 -12.06 17.83 7.40
C GLY A 252 -12.20 16.87 6.22
N LEU A 253 -11.30 15.86 6.09
CA LEU A 253 -11.28 14.93 4.95
C LEU A 253 -11.48 13.48 5.38
N THR A 254 -10.97 13.07 6.53
CA THR A 254 -11.05 11.68 7.00
C THR A 254 -12.16 11.51 8.05
N PRO A 255 -12.83 10.34 8.11
CA PRO A 255 -14.09 10.19 8.84
C PRO A 255 -13.99 10.35 10.35
N GLU A 256 -12.83 10.06 10.95
CA GLU A 256 -12.62 10.23 12.40
C GLU A 256 -12.08 11.63 12.74
N ALA A 257 -11.89 12.51 11.75
CA ALA A 257 -11.37 13.87 11.92
C ALA A 257 -12.24 14.91 11.19
N PRO A 258 -13.54 15.05 11.53
CA PRO A 258 -14.38 16.09 10.92
C PRO A 258 -13.86 17.49 11.27
N ASP A 259 -13.17 17.62 12.39
CA ASP A 259 -12.43 18.78 12.86
C ASP A 259 -11.22 18.35 13.71
N LEU A 260 -10.43 19.31 14.15
CA LEU A 260 -9.24 19.02 14.97
C LEU A 260 -9.60 18.41 16.34
N ALA A 261 -10.70 18.82 16.93
CA ALA A 261 -11.16 18.27 18.20
C ALA A 261 -11.54 16.79 18.07
N GLY A 262 -12.21 16.40 16.98
CA GLY A 262 -12.48 15.00 16.66
C GLY A 262 -11.19 14.21 16.49
N ALA A 263 -10.22 14.73 15.73
CA ALA A 263 -8.94 14.06 15.51
C ALA A 263 -8.16 13.83 16.81
N THR A 264 -8.16 14.79 17.74
CA THR A 264 -7.38 14.74 19.00
C THR A 264 -8.16 14.12 20.18
N GLY A 265 -9.46 13.84 20.01
CA GLY A 265 -10.34 13.45 21.12
C GLY A 265 -10.51 14.58 22.15
N GLY A 266 -10.43 15.83 21.70
CA GLY A 266 -10.55 17.04 22.53
C GLY A 266 -9.32 17.33 23.40
N LEU A 267 -8.20 16.63 23.18
CA LEU A 267 -6.96 16.88 23.91
C LEU A 267 -6.19 18.06 23.31
N ASP A 268 -5.46 18.78 24.16
CA ASP A 268 -4.47 19.76 23.73
C ASP A 268 -3.22 19.03 23.22
N VAL A 269 -2.94 19.15 21.94
CA VAL A 269 -1.91 18.39 21.23
C VAL A 269 -0.93 19.35 20.57
N PRO A 270 0.40 19.13 20.68
CA PRO A 270 1.39 20.06 20.16
C PRO A 270 1.38 20.12 18.62
N VAL A 271 1.53 21.33 18.08
CA VAL A 271 1.89 21.55 16.68
C VAL A 271 3.38 21.27 16.52
N VAL A 272 3.71 20.17 15.86
CA VAL A 272 5.11 19.72 15.69
C VAL A 272 5.77 20.33 14.46
N ALA A 273 4.98 20.79 13.47
CA ALA A 273 5.49 21.47 12.28
C ALA A 273 4.44 22.38 11.65
N ARG A 274 4.94 23.39 10.92
CA ARG A 274 4.21 24.21 9.96
C ARG A 274 4.92 24.12 8.62
N LEU A 275 4.22 23.58 7.62
CA LEU A 275 4.77 23.29 6.31
C LEU A 275 4.14 24.23 5.27
N GLY A 276 4.96 25.11 4.71
CA GLY A 276 4.62 25.93 3.56
C GLY A 276 5.22 25.41 2.27
N PRO A 277 5.07 26.14 1.15
CA PRO A 277 5.59 25.74 -0.16
C PRO A 277 7.10 25.41 -0.17
N SER A 278 7.91 26.14 0.58
CA SER A 278 9.36 25.92 0.67
C SER A 278 9.69 24.58 1.32
N GLU A 279 9.11 24.29 2.49
CA GLU A 279 9.32 23.06 3.24
C GLU A 279 8.81 21.84 2.44
N ILE A 280 7.68 21.97 1.77
CA ILE A 280 7.13 20.92 0.90
C ILE A 280 8.10 20.64 -0.26
N ALA A 281 8.62 21.66 -0.93
CA ALA A 281 9.59 21.49 -2.00
C ALA A 281 10.88 20.81 -1.53
N GLU A 282 11.39 21.18 -0.36
CA GLU A 282 12.58 20.57 0.26
C GLU A 282 12.34 19.09 0.58
N ILE A 283 11.17 18.74 1.13
CA ILE A 283 10.80 17.36 1.43
C ILE A 283 10.76 16.53 0.14
N LEU A 284 10.09 17.02 -0.91
CA LEU A 284 9.98 16.32 -2.19
C LEU A 284 11.34 16.14 -2.87
N ALA A 285 12.23 17.12 -2.76
CA ALA A 285 13.57 17.03 -3.31
C ALA A 285 14.36 15.84 -2.73
N THR A 286 14.06 15.40 -1.50
CA THR A 286 14.73 14.23 -0.88
C THR A 286 14.40 12.91 -1.57
N LEU A 287 13.39 12.85 -2.43
CA LEU A 287 13.00 11.66 -3.18
C LEU A 287 13.79 11.46 -4.48
N SER A 288 14.57 12.46 -4.89
CA SER A 288 15.41 12.36 -6.08
C SER A 288 16.87 12.20 -5.66
N THR A 289 17.55 11.19 -6.23
CA THR A 289 18.99 10.94 -6.03
C THR A 289 19.85 11.52 -7.16
N VAL A 290 19.19 12.07 -8.19
CA VAL A 290 19.83 12.60 -9.40
C VAL A 290 19.36 14.02 -9.72
N PRO A 291 20.18 14.80 -10.45
CA PRO A 291 19.80 16.15 -10.88
C PRO A 291 18.77 16.14 -12.03
N ASP A 292 18.16 17.31 -12.28
CA ASP A 292 17.08 17.53 -13.25
C ASP A 292 17.43 17.28 -14.73
N TRP A 293 18.67 17.00 -15.04
CA TRP A 293 19.09 16.69 -16.42
C TRP A 293 19.61 15.26 -16.57
N ALA A 294 19.50 14.43 -15.52
CA ALA A 294 19.99 13.05 -15.53
C ALA A 294 19.30 12.21 -16.61
N ALA A 295 20.06 11.34 -17.27
CA ALA A 295 19.52 10.40 -18.24
C ALA A 295 18.58 9.39 -17.55
N LEU A 296 17.45 9.10 -18.19
CA LEU A 296 16.50 8.10 -17.73
C LEU A 296 16.63 6.82 -18.55
N THR A 297 16.39 5.69 -17.90
CA THR A 297 16.25 4.37 -18.54
C THR A 297 14.83 3.84 -18.48
N ALA A 298 14.00 4.34 -17.57
CA ALA A 298 12.59 3.98 -17.48
C ALA A 298 11.77 5.01 -16.69
N VAL A 299 10.45 4.88 -16.79
CA VAL A 299 9.47 5.50 -15.88
C VAL A 299 8.67 4.38 -15.20
N ALA A 300 8.46 4.49 -13.89
CA ALA A 300 7.68 3.53 -13.09
C ALA A 300 6.54 4.25 -12.35
N LEU A 301 5.30 3.89 -12.64
CA LEU A 301 4.08 4.47 -12.08
C LEU A 301 3.30 3.40 -11.31
N GLY A 302 2.37 3.83 -10.44
CA GLY A 302 1.42 2.91 -9.80
C GLY A 302 1.99 2.16 -8.60
N THR A 303 2.67 2.86 -7.71
CA THR A 303 3.06 2.33 -6.40
C THR A 303 2.61 3.30 -5.30
N PRO A 304 1.49 3.05 -4.60
CA PRO A 304 0.58 1.87 -4.73
C PRO A 304 -0.08 1.74 -6.09
N HIS A 305 -0.65 0.55 -6.34
CA HIS A 305 -1.31 0.21 -7.61
C HIS A 305 -2.26 1.31 -8.08
N PHE A 306 -2.14 1.68 -9.36
CA PHE A 306 -2.99 2.68 -9.98
C PHE A 306 -4.46 2.30 -9.89
N SER A 307 -5.28 3.27 -9.50
CA SER A 307 -6.73 3.22 -9.57
C SER A 307 -7.22 3.50 -10.99
N LEU A 308 -8.48 3.20 -11.26
CA LEU A 308 -9.10 3.59 -12.55
C LEU A 308 -9.11 5.12 -12.73
N THR A 309 -9.25 5.88 -11.64
CA THR A 309 -9.20 7.36 -11.67
C THR A 309 -7.81 7.87 -12.05
N GLU A 310 -6.74 7.22 -11.58
CA GLU A 310 -5.38 7.58 -12.01
C GLU A 310 -5.14 7.24 -13.48
N PHE A 311 -5.71 6.13 -13.99
CA PHE A 311 -5.71 5.86 -15.43
C PHE A 311 -6.52 6.91 -16.21
N ASP A 312 -7.65 7.37 -15.70
CA ASP A 312 -8.43 8.44 -16.34
C ASP A 312 -7.64 9.75 -16.45
N ARG A 313 -6.73 10.03 -15.52
CA ARG A 313 -5.77 11.16 -15.61
C ARG A 313 -4.63 10.89 -16.59
N LEU A 314 -4.12 9.66 -16.65
CA LEU A 314 -3.02 9.26 -17.55
C LEU A 314 -3.46 9.27 -19.02
N MET A 315 -4.63 8.67 -19.32
CA MET A 315 -5.08 8.41 -20.70
C MET A 315 -5.12 9.65 -21.62
N PRO A 316 -5.59 10.85 -21.19
CA PRO A 316 -5.56 12.05 -22.04
C PRO A 316 -4.15 12.56 -22.37
N MET A 317 -3.14 12.19 -21.56
CA MET A 317 -1.75 12.63 -21.73
C MET A 317 -0.94 11.72 -22.67
N LEU A 318 -1.52 10.56 -23.05
CA LEU A 318 -0.95 9.62 -24.01
C LEU A 318 -1.29 10.09 -25.43
N ASP A 319 -0.45 10.94 -25.99
CA ASP A 319 -0.49 11.32 -27.40
C ASP A 319 0.27 10.33 -28.28
N LEU A 320 0.29 10.57 -29.57
CA LEU A 320 0.96 9.70 -30.54
C LEU A 320 2.50 9.88 -30.59
N ALA A 321 3.06 10.77 -29.78
CA ALA A 321 4.51 10.98 -29.74
C ALA A 321 5.16 9.80 -28.98
N PRO A 322 6.15 9.12 -29.59
CA PRO A 322 6.79 7.97 -28.97
C PRO A 322 7.57 8.39 -27.73
N PHE A 323 7.64 7.50 -26.74
CA PHE A 323 8.51 7.65 -25.59
C PHE A 323 9.94 7.20 -25.95
N ALA A 324 10.93 7.93 -25.47
CA ALA A 324 12.34 7.58 -25.62
C ALA A 324 12.76 6.45 -24.66
N VAL A 325 12.05 6.31 -23.54
CA VAL A 325 12.28 5.26 -22.54
C VAL A 325 10.96 4.56 -22.21
N PRO A 326 10.99 3.27 -21.81
CA PRO A 326 9.79 2.51 -21.45
C PRO A 326 9.08 3.09 -20.23
N ILE A 327 7.75 3.00 -20.22
CA ILE A 327 6.90 3.32 -19.07
C ILE A 327 6.27 2.04 -18.57
N TYR A 328 6.40 1.77 -17.26
CA TYR A 328 5.77 0.69 -16.54
C TYR A 328 4.70 1.26 -15.60
N VAL A 329 3.49 0.68 -15.61
CA VAL A 329 2.39 1.08 -14.71
C VAL A 329 1.92 -0.14 -13.95
N ASN A 330 2.09 -0.14 -12.62
CA ASN A 330 1.60 -1.22 -11.78
C ASN A 330 0.11 -1.00 -11.43
N THR A 331 -0.70 -2.06 -11.50
CA THR A 331 -2.13 -2.01 -11.16
C THR A 331 -2.65 -3.38 -10.69
N GLY A 332 -3.87 -3.41 -10.14
CA GLY A 332 -4.53 -4.64 -9.73
C GLY A 332 -5.18 -5.39 -10.90
N ARG A 333 -5.47 -6.70 -10.70
CA ARG A 333 -6.16 -7.54 -11.70
C ARG A 333 -7.52 -6.99 -12.11
N HIS A 334 -8.26 -6.47 -11.14
CA HIS A 334 -9.60 -5.97 -11.40
C HIS A 334 -9.58 -4.69 -12.24
N GLU A 335 -8.66 -3.78 -11.94
CA GLU A 335 -8.42 -2.58 -12.75
C GLU A 335 -7.97 -2.98 -14.17
N TRP A 336 -7.06 -3.95 -14.28
CA TRP A 336 -6.60 -4.48 -15.58
C TRP A 336 -7.74 -5.08 -16.41
N GLU A 337 -8.61 -5.88 -15.78
CA GLU A 337 -9.80 -6.44 -16.43
C GLU A 337 -10.74 -5.34 -16.97
N ARG A 338 -10.95 -4.28 -16.19
CA ARG A 338 -11.75 -3.13 -16.62
C ARG A 338 -11.12 -2.40 -17.79
N LEU A 339 -9.81 -2.13 -17.74
CA LEU A 339 -9.06 -1.49 -18.83
C LEU A 339 -9.08 -2.33 -20.11
N THR A 340 -9.04 -3.65 -19.98
CA THR A 340 -9.14 -4.57 -21.12
C THR A 340 -10.54 -4.54 -21.72
N THR A 341 -11.56 -4.58 -20.88
CA THR A 341 -12.98 -4.62 -21.31
C THR A 341 -13.40 -3.33 -22.03
N ASP A 342 -12.93 -2.18 -21.58
CA ASP A 342 -13.31 -0.87 -22.14
C ASP A 342 -12.33 -0.35 -23.23
N GLY A 343 -11.31 -1.14 -23.58
CA GLY A 343 -10.36 -0.85 -24.65
C GLY A 343 -9.21 0.08 -24.27
N ARG A 344 -9.11 0.54 -23.02
CA ARG A 344 -8.00 1.36 -22.54
C ARG A 344 -6.67 0.60 -22.53
N ALA A 345 -6.70 -0.71 -22.28
CA ALA A 345 -5.49 -1.56 -22.32
C ALA A 345 -4.81 -1.51 -23.69
N ALA A 346 -5.56 -1.64 -24.80
CA ALA A 346 -5.02 -1.55 -26.16
C ALA A 346 -4.43 -0.15 -26.47
N ARG A 347 -5.00 0.92 -25.91
CA ARG A 347 -4.47 2.27 -26.07
C ARG A 347 -3.16 2.47 -25.29
N LEU A 348 -3.05 1.90 -24.08
CA LEU A 348 -1.81 1.91 -23.30
C LEU A 348 -0.70 1.19 -24.05
N GLU A 349 -0.97 -0.02 -24.55
CA GLU A 349 -0.04 -0.81 -25.34
C GLU A 349 0.40 -0.07 -26.62
N ALA A 350 -0.55 0.50 -27.37
CA ALA A 350 -0.25 1.28 -28.59
C ALA A 350 0.60 2.53 -28.30
N ALA A 351 0.49 3.10 -27.10
CA ALA A 351 1.33 4.21 -26.64
C ALA A 351 2.70 3.75 -26.11
N GLY A 352 2.99 2.45 -26.06
CA GLY A 352 4.27 1.92 -25.54
C GLY A 352 4.33 1.85 -24.02
N VAL A 353 3.18 1.82 -23.34
CA VAL A 353 3.08 1.65 -21.88
C VAL A 353 2.93 0.17 -21.55
N THR A 354 3.81 -0.36 -20.71
CA THR A 354 3.73 -1.73 -20.18
C THR A 354 2.94 -1.72 -18.88
N VAL A 355 1.82 -2.43 -18.84
CA VAL A 355 1.05 -2.62 -17.60
C VAL A 355 1.59 -3.85 -16.87
N VAL A 356 1.88 -3.69 -15.59
CA VAL A 356 2.36 -4.73 -14.68
C VAL A 356 1.24 -5.05 -13.70
N VAL A 357 0.88 -6.32 -13.61
CA VAL A 357 -0.19 -6.82 -12.75
C VAL A 357 0.40 -7.77 -11.70
N ASP A 358 -0.30 -8.01 -10.61
CA ASP A 358 0.07 -8.96 -9.55
C ASP A 358 1.32 -8.61 -8.74
N THR A 359 2.15 -7.70 -9.18
CA THR A 359 3.42 -7.35 -8.53
C THR A 359 3.73 -5.86 -8.69
N CYS A 360 4.86 -5.43 -8.15
CA CYS A 360 5.36 -4.05 -8.28
C CYS A 360 6.79 -4.02 -8.81
N THR A 361 7.08 -3.06 -9.66
CA THR A 361 8.39 -2.87 -10.30
C THR A 361 9.54 -2.52 -9.33
N TYR A 362 9.27 -2.18 -8.08
CA TYR A 362 10.32 -1.92 -7.07
C TYR A 362 10.69 -3.16 -6.24
N VAL A 363 9.95 -4.27 -6.35
CA VAL A 363 10.20 -5.53 -5.63
C VAL A 363 10.48 -6.70 -6.56
N THR A 364 10.06 -6.61 -7.84
CA THR A 364 10.21 -7.68 -8.83
C THR A 364 11.06 -7.22 -9.99
N SER A 365 11.96 -8.08 -10.45
CA SER A 365 12.85 -7.82 -11.59
C SER A 365 12.07 -7.80 -12.91
N ILE A 366 11.59 -6.62 -13.30
CA ILE A 366 10.81 -6.36 -14.52
C ILE A 366 11.47 -5.28 -15.38
N ILE A 367 11.99 -4.20 -14.76
CA ILE A 367 12.64 -3.12 -15.48
C ILE A 367 13.94 -3.64 -16.07
N ARG A 368 14.04 -3.63 -17.41
CA ARG A 368 15.15 -4.27 -18.14
C ARG A 368 16.47 -3.52 -18.05
N ASP A 369 16.42 -2.20 -17.96
CA ASP A 369 17.60 -1.35 -17.90
C ASP A 369 17.57 -0.49 -16.63
N LEU A 370 18.47 -0.77 -15.72
CA LEU A 370 18.69 -0.06 -14.46
C LEU A 370 20.04 0.68 -14.44
N SER A 371 20.68 0.86 -15.61
CA SER A 371 21.98 1.54 -15.71
C SER A 371 21.91 3.07 -15.57
N GLY A 372 20.69 3.64 -15.68
CA GLY A 372 20.40 5.04 -15.46
C GLY A 372 19.33 5.23 -14.40
N ALA A 373 18.83 6.46 -14.26
CA ALA A 373 17.79 6.77 -13.31
C ALA A 373 16.41 6.29 -13.80
N VAL A 374 15.54 5.92 -12.84
CA VAL A 374 14.12 5.66 -13.09
C VAL A 374 13.29 6.81 -12.49
N MET A 375 12.40 7.38 -13.29
CA MET A 375 11.51 8.45 -12.81
C MET A 375 10.16 7.90 -12.38
N THR A 376 9.56 8.50 -11.34
CA THR A 376 8.28 8.09 -10.77
C THR A 376 7.51 9.27 -10.20
N ASN A 377 6.18 9.15 -10.14
CA ASN A 377 5.31 10.03 -9.36
C ASN A 377 4.94 9.45 -7.98
N SER A 378 5.52 8.30 -7.63
CA SER A 378 5.25 7.61 -6.38
C SER A 378 6.31 7.90 -5.32
N GLY A 379 5.92 8.50 -4.21
CA GLY A 379 6.81 8.66 -3.05
C GLY A 379 7.27 7.32 -2.47
N LYS A 380 6.41 6.31 -2.43
CA LYS A 380 6.75 4.95 -1.98
C LYS A 380 7.80 4.31 -2.89
N TRP A 381 7.62 4.38 -4.21
CA TRP A 381 8.57 3.83 -5.18
C TRP A 381 9.95 4.52 -5.06
N ALA A 382 9.95 5.86 -5.09
CA ALA A 382 11.18 6.64 -4.99
C ALA A 382 11.95 6.39 -3.67
N TYR A 383 11.21 6.11 -2.58
CA TYR A 383 11.82 5.82 -1.29
C TYR A 383 12.49 4.44 -1.24
N TYR A 384 11.85 3.41 -1.82
CA TYR A 384 12.34 2.03 -1.70
C TYR A 384 13.27 1.59 -2.83
N ALA A 385 13.09 2.07 -4.06
CA ALA A 385 13.81 1.55 -5.23
C ALA A 385 15.33 1.68 -5.14
N PRO A 386 15.92 2.75 -4.60
CA PRO A 386 17.36 2.83 -4.41
C PRO A 386 17.91 1.70 -3.54
N GLY A 387 17.19 1.34 -2.47
CA GLY A 387 17.58 0.24 -1.59
C GLY A 387 17.32 -1.15 -2.15
N ASN A 388 16.16 -1.34 -2.81
CA ASN A 388 15.73 -2.66 -3.28
C ASN A 388 16.34 -3.04 -4.62
N LEU A 389 16.48 -2.07 -5.54
CA LEU A 389 16.94 -2.30 -6.92
C LEU A 389 18.36 -1.77 -7.16
N GLY A 390 18.92 -0.97 -6.24
CA GLY A 390 20.19 -0.30 -6.43
C GLY A 390 20.18 0.72 -7.57
N VAL A 391 19.02 1.34 -7.86
CA VAL A 391 18.81 2.26 -8.97
C VAL A 391 18.66 3.69 -8.45
N ASP A 392 19.16 4.67 -9.20
CA ASP A 392 18.87 6.06 -8.95
C ASP A 392 17.40 6.39 -9.26
N ALA A 393 16.79 7.24 -8.42
CA ALA A 393 15.40 7.66 -8.56
C ALA A 393 15.29 9.15 -8.87
N ALA A 394 14.31 9.52 -9.70
CA ALA A 394 13.84 10.89 -9.89
C ALA A 394 12.34 10.94 -9.57
N PHE A 395 11.93 11.87 -8.70
CA PHE A 395 10.52 12.07 -8.36
C PHE A 395 9.98 13.30 -9.09
N GLY A 396 8.75 13.24 -9.59
CA GLY A 396 8.06 14.36 -10.22
C GLY A 396 6.55 14.09 -10.32
N THR A 397 5.81 15.05 -10.86
CA THR A 397 4.38 14.91 -11.15
C THR A 397 4.14 13.86 -12.25
N LEU A 398 2.89 13.45 -12.46
CA LEU A 398 2.53 12.58 -13.59
C LEU A 398 2.92 13.22 -14.92
N ALA A 399 2.72 14.54 -15.08
CA ALA A 399 3.12 15.29 -16.27
C ALA A 399 4.64 15.28 -16.47
N ASP A 400 5.42 15.54 -15.39
CA ASP A 400 6.88 15.49 -15.45
C ASP A 400 7.38 14.12 -15.88
N THR A 401 6.78 13.03 -15.38
CA THR A 401 7.19 11.66 -15.75
C THR A 401 7.00 11.39 -17.23
N LEU A 402 5.89 11.83 -17.83
CA LEU A 402 5.62 11.63 -19.26
C LEU A 402 6.49 12.53 -20.14
N HIS A 403 6.70 13.79 -19.75
CA HIS A 403 7.63 14.69 -20.46
C HIS A 403 9.06 14.13 -20.43
N SER A 404 9.48 13.66 -19.27
CA SER A 404 10.81 13.05 -19.10
C SER A 404 10.97 11.75 -19.88
N ALA A 405 9.92 10.91 -19.93
CA ALA A 405 9.94 9.69 -20.74
C ALA A 405 10.12 9.98 -22.23
N ARG A 406 9.51 11.07 -22.75
CA ARG A 406 9.71 11.50 -24.14
C ARG A 406 11.11 12.08 -24.38
N ALA A 407 11.65 12.80 -23.40
CA ALA A 407 12.97 13.43 -23.50
C ALA A 407 14.13 12.46 -23.26
N GLY A 408 13.90 11.27 -22.67
CA GLY A 408 14.93 10.34 -22.23
C GLY A 408 15.81 10.86 -21.09
N ARG A 409 15.38 11.90 -20.41
CA ARG A 409 16.07 12.54 -19.29
C ARG A 409 15.09 13.23 -18.37
N VAL A 410 15.51 13.53 -17.13
CA VAL A 410 14.68 14.26 -16.18
C VAL A 410 14.37 15.66 -16.73
N VAL A 411 13.08 15.98 -16.81
CA VAL A 411 12.52 17.29 -17.18
C VAL A 411 11.38 17.58 -16.20
N ARG A 412 11.41 18.75 -15.57
CA ARG A 412 10.31 19.25 -14.75
C ARG A 412 9.72 20.50 -15.37
N ALA A 413 8.37 20.61 -15.31
CA ALA A 413 7.65 21.76 -15.86
C ALA A 413 7.72 22.98 -14.91
#